data_fbca91befa130eaf771010e0e4cc40a4
#
_entry.id   fbca91befa130eaf771010e0e4cc40a4
#
_cell.length_a   1.000
_cell.length_b   1.000
_cell.length_c   1.000
_cell.angle_alpha   90.00
_cell.angle_beta   90.00
_cell.angle_gamma   90.00
#
_symmetry.space_group_name_H-M   'P 1'
#
loop_
_entity.id
_entity.type
_entity.pdbx_description
1 polymer ?
#
loop_
_entity_poly.entity_id
_entity_poly.type
_entity_poly.pdbx_seq_one_letter_code
_entity_poly.pdbx_strand_id
1 'polypeptide(L)'
;MKNLLYITFILIITSSCSEYQKALKSTNIAEKFAMGTELYDDGKFGKANRLFVQIVPKYRGKPQAEKLMYMYSRTFYEMRDFYTANYQMERFVNAYPESIKAEEIAFLAAKSYYFLSPVYSKEQKETVDAISKLQGFINSYPDSEYLASANTLVKELDYKLEKKAFEIAKEYNTTGPYSRDYQAAISAFDNFIIDFPGTTLKEDAMFYRLDSAFKMAINSVEWKKEQRLKEAKSLYDTFVKLYSESKFNEEIKSMGEELVTQMQPYSSKS
;
A
#
# COMPACT_ATOMS: atom_id res chain seq x y z
N MET A 1 28.85 -46.66 -13.79
CA MET A 1 28.22 -45.66 -14.67
C MET A 1 27.58 -44.52 -13.87
N LYS A 2 26.78 -44.74 -12.83
CA LYS A 2 26.18 -43.65 -12.01
C LYS A 2 27.19 -42.67 -11.42
N ASN A 3 28.28 -43.17 -10.84
CA ASN A 3 29.33 -42.33 -10.25
C ASN A 3 30.07 -41.46 -11.27
N LEU A 4 30.26 -41.98 -12.50
CA LEU A 4 30.87 -41.23 -13.61
C LEU A 4 29.96 -40.08 -14.04
N LEU A 5 28.64 -40.28 -14.05
CA LEU A 5 27.64 -39.28 -14.39
C LEU A 5 27.61 -38.13 -13.34
N TYR A 6 27.74 -38.45 -12.05
CA TYR A 6 27.85 -37.45 -10.98
C TYR A 6 29.13 -36.62 -11.07
N ILE A 7 30.25 -37.24 -11.40
CA ILE A 7 31.54 -36.56 -11.56
C ILE A 7 31.50 -35.62 -12.76
N THR A 8 30.88 -36.04 -13.88
CA THR A 8 30.70 -35.20 -15.07
C THR A 8 29.78 -34.02 -14.80
N PHE A 9 28.69 -34.23 -14.04
CA PHE A 9 27.78 -33.16 -13.64
C PHE A 9 28.42 -32.12 -12.70
N ILE A 10 29.26 -32.57 -11.76
CA ILE A 10 30.02 -31.69 -10.85
C ILE A 10 31.07 -30.87 -11.63
N LEU A 11 31.74 -31.45 -12.62
CA LEU A 11 32.73 -30.75 -13.46
C LEU A 11 32.10 -29.62 -14.31
N ILE A 12 30.88 -29.81 -14.81
CA ILE A 12 30.14 -28.79 -15.57
C ILE A 12 29.78 -27.57 -14.70
N ILE A 13 29.41 -27.82 -13.43
CA ILE A 13 29.04 -26.77 -12.47
C ILE A 13 30.27 -25.92 -12.10
N THR A 14 31.45 -26.50 -12.00
CA THR A 14 32.70 -25.78 -11.65
C THR A 14 33.24 -24.90 -12.77
N SER A 15 33.04 -25.28 -14.04
CA SER A 15 33.50 -24.48 -15.18
C SER A 15 32.76 -23.15 -15.36
N SER A 16 31.43 -23.14 -15.16
CA SER A 16 30.60 -21.91 -15.23
C SER A 16 30.97 -20.87 -14.16
N CYS A 17 31.35 -21.32 -12.96
CA CYS A 17 31.81 -20.43 -11.88
C CYS A 17 33.14 -19.76 -12.23
N SER A 18 33.99 -20.41 -13.04
CA SER A 18 35.29 -19.92 -13.48
C SER A 18 35.21 -18.74 -14.46
N GLU A 19 34.28 -18.77 -15.43
CA GLU A 19 34.13 -17.70 -16.44
C GLU A 19 33.58 -16.41 -15.85
N TYR A 20 32.55 -16.52 -15.02
CA TYR A 20 32.00 -15.38 -14.27
C TYR A 20 33.05 -14.71 -13.39
N GLN A 21 33.88 -15.49 -12.68
CA GLN A 21 34.94 -14.93 -11.84
C GLN A 21 36.05 -14.24 -12.67
N LYS A 22 36.36 -14.75 -13.87
CA LYS A 22 37.24 -14.07 -14.80
C LYS A 22 36.65 -12.74 -15.27
N ALA A 23 35.41 -12.74 -15.73
CA ALA A 23 34.72 -11.53 -16.15
C ALA A 23 34.62 -10.50 -15.00
N LEU A 24 34.32 -10.91 -13.77
CA LEU A 24 34.23 -10.02 -12.62
C LEU A 24 35.56 -9.28 -12.32
N LYS A 25 36.71 -9.95 -12.54
CA LYS A 25 38.07 -9.39 -12.37
C LYS A 25 38.62 -8.72 -13.59
N SER A 26 38.05 -8.95 -14.77
CA SER A 26 38.49 -8.37 -16.05
C SER A 26 38.44 -6.84 -16.02
N THR A 27 39.35 -6.19 -16.73
CA THR A 27 39.30 -4.74 -17.01
C THR A 27 38.50 -4.43 -18.28
N ASN A 28 38.18 -5.45 -19.08
CA ASN A 28 37.46 -5.32 -20.35
C ASN A 28 35.97 -5.09 -20.09
N ILE A 29 35.52 -3.86 -20.39
CA ILE A 29 34.10 -3.48 -20.17
C ILE A 29 33.14 -4.16 -21.14
N ALA A 30 33.58 -4.53 -22.35
CA ALA A 30 32.77 -5.23 -23.34
C ALA A 30 32.50 -6.68 -22.92
N GLU A 31 33.50 -7.36 -22.35
CA GLU A 31 33.38 -8.70 -21.79
C GLU A 31 32.37 -8.71 -20.59
N LYS A 32 32.50 -7.73 -19.70
CA LYS A 32 31.55 -7.58 -18.58
C LYS A 32 30.13 -7.30 -19.06
N PHE A 33 29.97 -6.48 -20.09
CA PHE A 33 28.66 -6.19 -20.66
C PHE A 33 28.04 -7.46 -21.28
N ALA A 34 28.79 -8.21 -22.08
CA ALA A 34 28.29 -9.45 -22.70
C ALA A 34 27.92 -10.49 -21.68
N MET A 35 28.80 -10.81 -20.72
CA MET A 35 28.51 -11.75 -19.63
C MET A 35 27.38 -11.27 -18.74
N GLY A 36 27.31 -9.98 -18.44
CA GLY A 36 26.21 -9.40 -17.64
C GLY A 36 24.87 -9.51 -18.34
N THR A 37 24.82 -9.31 -19.67
CA THR A 37 23.61 -9.50 -20.49
C THR A 37 23.15 -10.94 -20.47
N GLU A 38 24.05 -11.90 -20.70
CA GLU A 38 23.75 -13.33 -20.64
C GLU A 38 23.16 -13.73 -19.26
N LEU A 39 23.80 -13.29 -18.19
CA LEU A 39 23.32 -13.56 -16.82
C LEU A 39 21.98 -12.90 -16.51
N TYR A 40 21.72 -11.73 -17.08
CA TYR A 40 20.43 -11.06 -16.97
C TYR A 40 19.33 -11.86 -17.69
N ASP A 41 19.60 -12.29 -18.93
CA ASP A 41 18.65 -13.09 -19.73
C ASP A 41 18.39 -14.47 -19.09
N ASP A 42 19.36 -15.02 -18.39
CA ASP A 42 19.24 -16.25 -17.58
C ASP A 42 18.50 -16.03 -16.23
N GLY A 43 18.08 -14.81 -15.90
CA GLY A 43 17.44 -14.50 -14.60
C GLY A 43 18.41 -14.48 -13.41
N LYS A 44 19.73 -14.51 -13.65
CA LYS A 44 20.76 -14.46 -12.61
C LYS A 44 21.08 -13.01 -12.22
N PHE A 45 20.03 -12.25 -11.85
CA PHE A 45 20.06 -10.78 -11.69
C PHE A 45 21.14 -10.29 -10.73
N GLY A 46 21.38 -10.99 -9.60
CA GLY A 46 22.43 -10.59 -8.67
C GLY A 46 23.86 -10.70 -9.24
N LYS A 47 24.13 -11.67 -10.12
CA LYS A 47 25.40 -11.79 -10.80
C LYS A 47 25.54 -10.74 -11.91
N ALA A 48 24.48 -10.53 -12.70
CA ALA A 48 24.42 -9.49 -13.72
C ALA A 48 24.67 -8.10 -13.11
N ASN A 49 23.97 -7.77 -12.03
CA ASN A 49 24.09 -6.49 -11.31
C ASN A 49 25.54 -6.21 -10.89
N ARG A 50 26.27 -7.21 -10.33
CA ARG A 50 27.66 -7.05 -9.92
C ARG A 50 28.62 -6.73 -11.08
N LEU A 51 28.30 -7.14 -12.30
CA LEU A 51 29.03 -6.76 -13.48
C LEU A 51 28.62 -5.37 -13.95
N PHE A 52 27.33 -5.08 -14.01
CA PHE A 52 26.79 -3.82 -14.50
C PHE A 52 27.24 -2.62 -13.65
N VAL A 53 27.24 -2.74 -12.32
CA VAL A 53 27.67 -1.65 -11.44
C VAL A 53 29.13 -1.19 -11.74
N GLN A 54 29.99 -2.11 -12.19
CA GLN A 54 31.41 -1.77 -12.52
C GLN A 54 31.56 -1.04 -13.84
N ILE A 55 30.59 -1.17 -14.75
CA ILE A 55 30.71 -0.64 -16.11
C ILE A 55 29.73 0.51 -16.40
N VAL A 56 28.63 0.66 -15.65
CA VAL A 56 27.65 1.75 -15.82
C VAL A 56 28.33 3.13 -15.93
N PRO A 57 29.29 3.52 -15.05
CA PRO A 57 29.92 4.82 -15.15
C PRO A 57 30.75 4.99 -16.45
N LYS A 58 31.28 3.87 -17.00
CA LYS A 58 32.15 3.85 -18.18
C LYS A 58 31.37 3.82 -19.50
N TYR A 59 30.04 3.60 -19.44
CA TYR A 59 29.18 3.57 -20.63
C TYR A 59 28.50 4.90 -20.93
N ARG A 60 28.64 5.91 -20.07
CA ARG A 60 28.02 7.23 -20.28
C ARG A 60 28.40 7.78 -21.66
N GLY A 61 27.39 8.15 -22.47
CA GLY A 61 27.58 8.66 -23.83
C GLY A 61 27.90 7.61 -24.90
N LYS A 62 27.90 6.31 -24.57
CA LYS A 62 28.12 5.24 -25.56
C LYS A 62 26.75 4.71 -26.10
N PRO A 63 26.73 4.17 -27.33
CA PRO A 63 25.52 3.69 -27.97
C PRO A 63 24.70 2.64 -27.15
N GLN A 64 25.41 1.85 -26.35
CA GLN A 64 24.80 0.78 -25.54
C GLN A 64 24.44 1.24 -24.11
N ALA A 65 24.61 2.51 -23.79
CA ALA A 65 24.33 3.04 -22.44
C ALA A 65 22.88 2.87 -22.03
N GLU A 66 21.94 3.11 -22.93
CA GLU A 66 20.51 2.91 -22.70
C GLU A 66 20.19 1.46 -22.32
N LYS A 67 20.62 0.49 -23.16
CA LYS A 67 20.40 -0.94 -22.88
C LYS A 67 21.00 -1.35 -21.53
N LEU A 68 22.22 -0.89 -21.23
CA LEU A 68 22.87 -1.19 -19.96
C LEU A 68 22.10 -0.60 -18.76
N MET A 69 21.68 0.67 -18.85
CA MET A 69 20.93 1.33 -17.78
C MET A 69 19.58 0.69 -17.55
N TYR A 70 18.89 0.29 -18.63
CA TYR A 70 17.64 -0.48 -18.55
C TYR A 70 17.84 -1.79 -17.76
N MET A 71 18.77 -2.65 -18.21
CA MET A 71 19.03 -3.93 -17.54
C MET A 71 19.51 -3.72 -16.09
N TYR A 72 20.40 -2.76 -15.86
CA TYR A 72 20.92 -2.44 -14.53
C TYR A 72 19.80 -2.02 -13.56
N SER A 73 18.94 -1.10 -13.96
CA SER A 73 17.80 -0.67 -13.12
C SER A 73 16.84 -1.82 -12.82
N ARG A 74 16.56 -2.65 -13.85
CA ARG A 74 15.72 -3.83 -13.71
C ARG A 74 16.28 -4.89 -12.75
N THR A 75 17.62 -5.08 -12.70
CA THR A 75 18.20 -6.05 -11.75
C THR A 75 17.85 -5.75 -10.30
N PHE A 76 17.74 -4.49 -9.89
CA PHE A 76 17.33 -4.13 -8.52
C PHE A 76 15.87 -4.50 -8.25
N TYR A 77 14.99 -4.25 -9.22
CA TYR A 77 13.58 -4.62 -9.10
C TYR A 77 13.42 -6.14 -8.96
N GLU A 78 14.08 -6.91 -9.79
CA GLU A 78 14.04 -8.37 -9.77
C GLU A 78 14.67 -8.96 -8.48
N MET A 79 15.66 -8.30 -7.91
CA MET A 79 16.23 -8.63 -6.59
C MET A 79 15.38 -8.12 -5.42
N ARG A 80 14.27 -7.40 -5.67
CA ARG A 80 13.39 -6.78 -4.68
C ARG A 80 14.07 -5.70 -3.82
N ASP A 81 15.16 -5.13 -4.31
CA ASP A 81 15.75 -3.92 -3.73
C ASP A 81 15.02 -2.70 -4.28
N PHE A 82 13.79 -2.49 -3.78
CA PHE A 82 12.88 -1.50 -4.32
C PHE A 82 13.32 -0.05 -4.07
N TYR A 83 14.09 0.22 -3.02
CA TYR A 83 14.67 1.54 -2.79
C TYR A 83 15.68 1.92 -3.86
N THR A 84 16.59 0.99 -4.19
CA THR A 84 17.56 1.24 -5.26
C THR A 84 16.92 1.16 -6.63
N ALA A 85 15.93 0.26 -6.81
CA ALA A 85 15.21 0.10 -8.07
C ALA A 85 14.53 1.40 -8.51
N ASN A 86 13.71 2.02 -7.63
CA ASN A 86 12.99 3.24 -7.97
C ASN A 86 13.94 4.37 -8.36
N TYR A 87 15.04 4.56 -7.61
CA TYR A 87 16.04 5.57 -7.91
C TYR A 87 16.73 5.34 -9.28
N GLN A 88 17.14 4.11 -9.58
CA GLN A 88 17.82 3.81 -10.86
C GLN A 88 16.84 3.85 -12.04
N MET A 89 15.58 3.45 -11.83
CA MET A 89 14.53 3.50 -12.85
C MET A 89 14.12 4.94 -13.16
N GLU A 90 13.93 5.80 -12.16
CA GLU A 90 13.67 7.24 -12.37
C GLU A 90 14.85 7.89 -13.13
N ARG A 91 16.09 7.54 -12.80
CA ARG A 91 17.26 8.01 -13.55
C ARG A 91 17.24 7.53 -15.01
N PHE A 92 16.79 6.31 -15.28
CA PHE A 92 16.65 5.81 -16.65
C PHE A 92 15.64 6.64 -17.43
N VAL A 93 14.43 6.82 -16.89
CA VAL A 93 13.34 7.58 -17.54
C VAL A 93 13.79 9.03 -17.83
N ASN A 94 14.47 9.67 -16.87
CA ASN A 94 14.98 11.03 -17.04
C ASN A 94 16.10 11.13 -18.08
N ALA A 95 16.94 10.10 -18.20
CA ALA A 95 18.06 10.10 -19.16
C ALA A 95 17.64 9.69 -20.58
N TYR A 96 16.59 8.88 -20.70
CA TYR A 96 16.10 8.31 -21.97
C TYR A 96 14.57 8.42 -22.09
N PRO A 97 14.01 9.64 -22.10
CA PRO A 97 12.54 9.82 -22.12
C PRO A 97 11.91 9.30 -23.41
N GLU A 98 12.65 9.29 -24.53
CA GLU A 98 12.18 8.78 -25.83
C GLU A 98 12.44 7.27 -26.02
N SER A 99 12.93 6.58 -25.00
CA SER A 99 13.15 5.13 -25.07
C SER A 99 11.82 4.40 -25.17
N ILE A 100 11.77 3.37 -26.02
CA ILE A 100 10.63 2.44 -26.08
C ILE A 100 10.40 1.70 -24.74
N LYS A 101 11.39 1.78 -23.82
CA LYS A 101 11.35 1.21 -22.48
C LYS A 101 11.00 2.23 -21.39
N ALA A 102 10.82 3.50 -21.73
CA ALA A 102 10.61 4.57 -20.77
C ALA A 102 9.29 4.36 -19.99
N GLU A 103 8.22 4.02 -20.68
CA GLU A 103 6.90 3.76 -20.07
C GLU A 103 6.92 2.55 -19.13
N GLU A 104 7.47 1.41 -19.58
CA GLU A 104 7.64 0.20 -18.76
C GLU A 104 8.42 0.52 -17.48
N ILE A 105 9.55 1.21 -17.63
CA ILE A 105 10.41 1.53 -16.48
C ILE A 105 9.78 2.57 -15.56
N ALA A 106 9.03 3.54 -16.07
CA ALA A 106 8.29 4.50 -15.27
C ALA A 106 7.22 3.80 -14.41
N PHE A 107 6.49 2.85 -14.99
CA PHE A 107 5.53 2.04 -14.25
C PHE A 107 6.21 1.20 -13.16
N LEU A 108 7.31 0.51 -13.47
CA LEU A 108 8.04 -0.31 -12.51
C LEU A 108 8.68 0.53 -11.39
N ALA A 109 9.12 1.75 -11.68
CA ALA A 109 9.59 2.69 -10.68
C ALA A 109 8.45 3.05 -9.69
N ALA A 110 7.29 3.45 -10.21
CA ALA A 110 6.12 3.74 -9.38
C ALA A 110 5.66 2.50 -8.58
N LYS A 111 5.65 1.32 -9.20
CA LYS A 111 5.32 0.06 -8.54
C LYS A 111 6.33 -0.35 -7.46
N SER A 112 7.59 0.07 -7.58
CA SER A 112 8.59 -0.14 -6.52
C SER A 112 8.22 0.58 -5.23
N TYR A 113 7.67 1.79 -5.31
CA TYR A 113 7.13 2.51 -4.14
C TYR A 113 5.94 1.78 -3.51
N TYR A 114 5.05 1.17 -4.32
CA TYR A 114 3.96 0.35 -3.79
C TYR A 114 4.48 -0.79 -2.89
N PHE A 115 5.55 -1.48 -3.30
CA PHE A 115 6.14 -2.56 -2.50
C PHE A 115 6.83 -2.07 -1.22
N LEU A 116 7.19 -0.80 -1.13
CA LEU A 116 7.75 -0.19 0.08
C LEU A 116 6.69 0.22 1.09
N SER A 117 5.42 0.33 0.66
CA SER A 117 4.31 0.69 1.53
C SER A 117 4.10 -0.36 2.63
N PRO A 118 4.15 0.02 3.92
CA PRO A 118 4.05 -0.91 5.03
C PRO A 118 2.60 -1.40 5.25
N VAL A 119 2.40 -2.28 6.23
CA VAL A 119 1.06 -2.65 6.71
C VAL A 119 0.36 -1.42 7.32
N TYR A 120 -0.98 -1.38 7.26
CA TYR A 120 -1.80 -0.22 7.65
C TYR A 120 -1.54 0.30 9.08
N SER A 121 -1.17 -0.58 10.00
CA SER A 121 -0.94 -0.22 11.41
C SER A 121 0.35 0.56 11.69
N LYS A 122 1.27 0.63 10.69
CA LYS A 122 2.51 1.41 10.78
C LYS A 122 2.32 2.84 10.28
N GLU A 123 3.36 3.67 10.38
CA GLU A 123 3.43 4.98 9.71
C GLU A 123 3.24 4.78 8.20
N GLN A 124 2.48 5.68 7.55
CA GLN A 124 2.03 5.52 6.16
C GLN A 124 2.69 6.51 5.19
N LYS A 125 3.84 7.07 5.55
CA LYS A 125 4.56 8.00 4.69
C LYS A 125 4.87 7.37 3.32
N GLU A 126 5.42 6.15 3.31
CA GLU A 126 5.74 5.42 2.09
C GLU A 126 4.49 5.07 1.25
N THR A 127 3.33 4.90 1.91
CA THR A 127 2.04 4.69 1.21
C THR A 127 1.61 5.95 0.46
N VAL A 128 1.71 7.12 1.10
CA VAL A 128 1.39 8.41 0.47
C VAL A 128 2.36 8.70 -0.67
N ASP A 129 3.66 8.46 -0.48
CA ASP A 129 4.68 8.59 -1.52
C ASP A 129 4.36 7.67 -2.71
N ALA A 130 3.96 6.41 -2.47
CA ALA A 130 3.59 5.45 -3.50
C ALA A 130 2.36 5.89 -4.31
N ILE A 131 1.31 6.40 -3.64
CA ILE A 131 0.13 6.96 -4.32
C ILE A 131 0.54 8.11 -5.23
N SER A 132 1.36 9.04 -4.73
CA SER A 132 1.85 10.18 -5.52
C SER A 132 2.63 9.75 -6.75
N LYS A 133 3.50 8.72 -6.64
CA LYS A 133 4.29 8.20 -7.76
C LYS A 133 3.43 7.48 -8.79
N LEU A 134 2.47 6.66 -8.35
CA LEU A 134 1.51 5.99 -9.25
C LEU A 134 0.63 7.01 -9.96
N GLN A 135 0.15 8.04 -9.26
CA GLN A 135 -0.63 9.13 -9.85
C GLN A 135 0.19 9.91 -10.88
N GLY A 136 1.47 10.17 -10.58
CA GLY A 136 2.41 10.79 -11.52
C GLY A 136 2.56 9.96 -12.80
N PHE A 137 2.68 8.64 -12.68
CA PHE A 137 2.70 7.73 -13.83
C PHE A 137 1.39 7.81 -14.64
N ILE A 138 0.22 7.70 -13.98
CA ILE A 138 -1.11 7.76 -14.62
C ILE A 138 -1.26 9.05 -15.42
N ASN A 139 -0.83 10.19 -14.87
CA ASN A 139 -0.93 11.49 -15.51
C ASN A 139 0.03 11.63 -16.69
N SER A 140 1.22 11.03 -16.62
CA SER A 140 2.24 11.11 -17.67
C SER A 140 1.99 10.16 -18.84
N TYR A 141 1.28 9.05 -18.59
CA TYR A 141 1.02 7.98 -19.57
C TYR A 141 -0.47 7.59 -19.57
N PRO A 142 -1.38 8.49 -20.00
CA PRO A 142 -2.83 8.25 -19.91
C PRO A 142 -3.34 7.13 -20.82
N ASP A 143 -2.60 6.78 -21.87
CA ASP A 143 -2.94 5.70 -22.82
C ASP A 143 -2.13 4.40 -22.59
N SER A 144 -1.45 4.31 -21.45
CA SER A 144 -0.55 3.19 -21.12
C SER A 144 -1.29 1.85 -20.98
N GLU A 145 -0.68 0.78 -21.46
CA GLU A 145 -1.14 -0.59 -21.16
C GLU A 145 -1.11 -0.92 -19.64
N TYR A 146 -0.29 -0.21 -18.85
CA TYR A 146 -0.19 -0.36 -17.40
C TYR A 146 -1.21 0.46 -16.61
N LEU A 147 -2.03 1.29 -17.27
CA LEU A 147 -2.96 2.21 -16.62
C LEU A 147 -3.93 1.50 -15.66
N ALA A 148 -4.53 0.39 -16.10
CA ALA A 148 -5.45 -0.40 -15.28
C ALA A 148 -4.76 -0.95 -14.02
N SER A 149 -3.53 -1.44 -14.17
CA SER A 149 -2.71 -1.93 -13.06
C SER A 149 -2.35 -0.81 -12.08
N ALA A 150 -1.91 0.35 -12.58
CA ALA A 150 -1.57 1.51 -11.76
C ALA A 150 -2.78 1.98 -10.93
N ASN A 151 -3.96 2.11 -11.56
CA ASN A 151 -5.21 2.48 -10.87
C ASN A 151 -5.61 1.45 -9.79
N THR A 152 -5.39 0.16 -10.04
CA THR A 152 -5.64 -0.90 -9.03
C THR A 152 -4.74 -0.72 -7.83
N LEU A 153 -3.43 -0.49 -8.04
CA LEU A 153 -2.48 -0.27 -6.96
C LEU A 153 -2.81 0.99 -6.14
N VAL A 154 -3.24 2.08 -6.79
CA VAL A 154 -3.70 3.30 -6.08
C VAL A 154 -4.89 2.97 -5.18
N LYS A 155 -5.92 2.28 -5.69
CA LYS A 155 -7.09 1.88 -4.89
C LYS A 155 -6.73 1.02 -3.67
N GLU A 156 -5.78 0.10 -3.82
CA GLU A 156 -5.30 -0.73 -2.71
C GLU A 156 -4.59 0.10 -1.63
N LEU A 157 -3.80 1.11 -2.04
CA LEU A 157 -3.11 2.00 -1.13
C LEU A 157 -4.08 2.97 -0.44
N ASP A 158 -5.05 3.53 -1.18
CA ASP A 158 -6.12 4.36 -0.61
C ASP A 158 -6.91 3.59 0.44
N TYR A 159 -7.34 2.37 0.12
CA TYR A 159 -8.01 1.50 1.09
C TYR A 159 -7.16 1.21 2.34
N LYS A 160 -5.83 1.13 2.19
CA LYS A 160 -4.91 0.97 3.33
C LYS A 160 -4.93 2.18 4.26
N LEU A 161 -4.99 3.41 3.70
CA LEU A 161 -5.13 4.64 4.47
C LEU A 161 -6.50 4.73 5.15
N GLU A 162 -7.58 4.42 4.42
CA GLU A 162 -8.93 4.34 4.97
C GLU A 162 -8.99 3.36 6.15
N LYS A 163 -8.45 2.15 5.96
CA LYS A 163 -8.42 1.13 6.99
C LYS A 163 -7.67 1.61 8.23
N LYS A 164 -6.53 2.28 8.08
CA LYS A 164 -5.80 2.86 9.22
C LYS A 164 -6.66 3.85 10.00
N ALA A 165 -7.30 4.80 9.31
CA ALA A 165 -8.13 5.81 9.93
C ALA A 165 -9.35 5.16 10.65
N PHE A 166 -9.98 4.19 10.02
CA PHE A 166 -11.08 3.43 10.60
C PHE A 166 -10.66 2.67 11.88
N GLU A 167 -9.55 1.95 11.84
CA GLU A 167 -9.08 1.17 13.00
C GLU A 167 -8.68 2.09 14.18
N ILE A 168 -8.12 3.26 13.91
CA ILE A 168 -7.86 4.28 14.95
C ILE A 168 -9.18 4.74 15.58
N ALA A 169 -10.20 5.06 14.78
CA ALA A 169 -11.52 5.46 15.29
C ALA A 169 -12.17 4.34 16.11
N LYS A 170 -12.04 3.09 15.65
CA LYS A 170 -12.55 1.90 16.36
C LYS A 170 -11.82 1.65 17.68
N GLU A 171 -10.53 1.94 17.76
CA GLU A 171 -9.75 1.84 18.99
C GLU A 171 -10.28 2.81 20.05
N TYR A 172 -10.63 4.05 19.68
CA TYR A 172 -11.31 4.98 20.62
C TYR A 172 -12.65 4.45 21.12
N ASN A 173 -13.46 3.79 20.28
CA ASN A 173 -14.69 3.14 20.73
C ASN A 173 -14.41 2.00 21.73
N THR A 174 -13.43 1.16 21.40
CA THR A 174 -13.06 -0.01 22.24
C THR A 174 -12.49 0.42 23.60
N THR A 175 -11.71 1.49 23.63
CA THR A 175 -11.11 2.04 24.86
C THR A 175 -12.02 2.99 25.62
N GLY A 176 -13.13 3.42 25.02
CA GLY A 176 -14.12 4.32 25.60
C GLY A 176 -14.62 3.93 27.01
N PRO A 177 -14.90 2.64 27.32
CA PRO A 177 -15.29 2.23 28.67
C PRO A 177 -14.25 2.54 29.75
N TYR A 178 -12.97 2.49 29.39
CA TYR A 178 -11.84 2.70 30.30
C TYR A 178 -11.47 4.19 30.44
N SER A 179 -11.42 4.88 29.28
CA SER A 179 -11.08 6.31 29.22
C SER A 179 -12.25 7.20 29.66
N ARG A 180 -13.49 6.69 29.61
CA ARG A 180 -14.76 7.42 29.75
C ARG A 180 -14.92 8.54 28.71
N ASP A 181 -14.23 8.42 27.58
CA ASP A 181 -14.23 9.40 26.49
C ASP A 181 -14.72 8.78 25.17
N TYR A 182 -16.02 8.58 25.09
CA TYR A 182 -16.65 8.19 23.84
C TYR A 182 -16.76 9.33 22.82
N GLN A 183 -16.57 10.59 23.25
CA GLN A 183 -16.61 11.74 22.34
C GLN A 183 -15.48 11.69 21.33
N ALA A 184 -14.29 11.23 21.75
CA ALA A 184 -13.16 11.03 20.84
C ALA A 184 -13.50 10.04 19.73
N ALA A 185 -14.17 8.93 20.04
CA ALA A 185 -14.62 7.95 19.04
C ALA A 185 -15.64 8.57 18.07
N ILE A 186 -16.66 9.27 18.57
CA ILE A 186 -17.68 9.94 17.75
C ILE A 186 -17.00 10.89 16.76
N SER A 187 -16.12 11.76 17.26
CA SER A 187 -15.41 12.74 16.42
C SER A 187 -14.49 12.07 15.41
N ALA A 188 -13.82 10.97 15.77
CA ALA A 188 -12.96 10.23 14.86
C ALA A 188 -13.75 9.57 13.72
N PHE A 189 -14.93 9.00 14.01
CA PHE A 189 -15.81 8.46 12.97
C PHE A 189 -16.48 9.55 12.13
N ASP A 190 -16.81 10.73 12.70
CA ASP A 190 -17.28 11.87 11.93
C ASP A 190 -16.22 12.30 10.88
N ASN A 191 -14.99 12.47 11.32
CA ASN A 191 -13.88 12.81 10.41
C ASN A 191 -13.67 11.71 9.36
N PHE A 192 -13.67 10.44 9.77
CA PHE A 192 -13.54 9.31 8.84
C PHE A 192 -14.60 9.33 7.73
N ILE A 193 -15.88 9.56 8.08
CA ILE A 193 -16.98 9.58 7.09
C ILE A 193 -16.85 10.79 6.14
N ILE A 194 -16.31 11.91 6.62
CA ILE A 194 -16.06 13.12 5.81
C ILE A 194 -14.86 12.91 4.89
N ASP A 195 -13.77 12.37 5.41
CA ASP A 195 -12.51 12.21 4.67
C ASP A 195 -12.60 11.10 3.60
N PHE A 196 -13.43 10.07 3.85
CA PHE A 196 -13.59 8.90 2.97
C PHE A 196 -15.05 8.69 2.53
N PRO A 197 -15.66 9.60 1.76
CA PRO A 197 -17.10 9.56 1.45
C PRO A 197 -17.50 8.33 0.61
N GLY A 198 -16.57 7.74 -0.14
CA GLY A 198 -16.76 6.55 -0.99
C GLY A 198 -16.36 5.22 -0.35
N THR A 199 -16.00 5.22 0.92
CA THR A 199 -15.46 4.03 1.60
C THR A 199 -16.49 2.88 1.70
N THR A 200 -16.01 1.65 1.53
CA THR A 200 -16.78 0.44 1.80
C THR A 200 -16.99 0.18 3.29
N LEU A 201 -16.26 0.90 4.17
CA LEU A 201 -16.35 0.81 5.62
C LEU A 201 -17.40 1.76 6.22
N LYS A 202 -18.23 2.42 5.39
CA LYS A 202 -19.17 3.45 5.83
C LYS A 202 -20.22 2.91 6.79
N GLU A 203 -20.78 1.73 6.51
CA GLU A 203 -21.75 1.10 7.41
C GLU A 203 -21.15 0.82 8.79
N ASP A 204 -19.94 0.21 8.81
CA ASP A 204 -19.20 -0.06 10.03
C ASP A 204 -18.90 1.22 10.81
N ALA A 205 -18.46 2.27 10.12
CA ALA A 205 -18.14 3.55 10.76
C ALA A 205 -19.40 4.19 11.39
N MET A 206 -20.52 4.17 10.68
CA MET A 206 -21.79 4.69 11.21
C MET A 206 -22.31 3.85 12.38
N PHE A 207 -22.10 2.54 12.35
CA PHE A 207 -22.46 1.66 13.48
C PHE A 207 -21.63 1.98 14.72
N TYR A 208 -20.31 2.01 14.62
CA TYR A 208 -19.45 2.29 15.79
C TYR A 208 -19.56 3.72 16.29
N ARG A 209 -19.87 4.68 15.42
CA ARG A 209 -20.26 6.04 15.81
C ARG A 209 -21.51 6.06 16.66
N LEU A 210 -22.56 5.38 16.21
CA LEU A 210 -23.82 5.22 16.96
C LEU A 210 -23.58 4.51 18.29
N ASP A 211 -22.85 3.40 18.29
CA ASP A 211 -22.51 2.65 19.49
C ASP A 211 -21.77 3.51 20.52
N SER A 212 -20.84 4.36 20.08
CA SER A 212 -20.14 5.31 20.93
C SER A 212 -21.09 6.36 21.51
N ALA A 213 -21.97 6.92 20.70
CA ALA A 213 -22.95 7.92 21.16
C ALA A 213 -23.98 7.30 22.13
N PHE A 214 -24.43 6.10 21.85
CA PHE A 214 -25.31 5.33 22.73
C PHE A 214 -24.66 5.07 24.09
N LYS A 215 -23.46 4.51 24.12
CA LYS A 215 -22.70 4.24 25.35
C LYS A 215 -22.41 5.52 26.13
N MET A 216 -22.09 6.62 25.44
CA MET A 216 -21.94 7.92 26.06
C MET A 216 -23.23 8.41 26.70
N ALA A 217 -24.38 8.24 26.03
CA ALA A 217 -25.66 8.71 26.50
C ALA A 217 -26.10 7.97 27.75
N ILE A 218 -26.13 6.61 27.72
CA ILE A 218 -26.61 5.80 28.85
C ILE A 218 -25.73 5.94 30.11
N ASN A 219 -24.43 6.21 29.94
CA ASN A 219 -23.48 6.41 31.05
C ASN A 219 -23.31 7.88 31.46
N SER A 220 -24.17 8.78 30.97
CA SER A 220 -24.07 10.21 31.27
C SER A 220 -24.63 10.57 32.65
N VAL A 221 -24.05 11.66 33.20
CA VAL A 221 -24.63 12.35 34.34
C VAL A 221 -26.02 12.94 33.96
N GLU A 222 -26.93 13.03 34.91
CA GLU A 222 -28.36 13.37 34.69
C GLU A 222 -28.54 14.65 33.85
N TRP A 223 -27.81 15.72 34.16
CA TRP A 223 -27.98 17.01 33.48
C TRP A 223 -27.50 17.05 32.01
N LYS A 224 -26.77 16.02 31.53
CA LYS A 224 -26.38 15.84 30.13
C LYS A 224 -27.14 14.71 29.43
N LYS A 225 -27.80 13.86 30.19
CA LYS A 225 -28.33 12.58 29.73
C LYS A 225 -29.40 12.76 28.66
N GLU A 226 -30.35 13.65 28.90
CA GLU A 226 -31.46 13.91 27.97
C GLU A 226 -30.95 14.33 26.59
N GLN A 227 -30.07 15.32 26.54
CA GLN A 227 -29.54 15.80 25.28
C GLN A 227 -28.77 14.70 24.52
N ARG A 228 -27.92 13.95 25.21
CA ARG A 228 -27.13 12.86 24.62
C ARG A 228 -27.99 11.70 24.13
N LEU A 229 -29.08 11.39 24.83
CA LEU A 229 -30.05 10.39 24.36
C LEU A 229 -30.75 10.86 23.08
N LYS A 230 -31.11 12.13 22.95
CA LYS A 230 -31.68 12.70 21.72
C LYS A 230 -30.70 12.61 20.56
N GLU A 231 -29.42 12.93 20.80
CA GLU A 231 -28.35 12.81 19.81
C GLU A 231 -28.14 11.36 19.36
N ALA A 232 -28.03 10.42 20.29
CA ALA A 232 -27.92 9.00 20.00
C ALA A 232 -29.14 8.47 19.21
N LYS A 233 -30.36 8.90 19.59
CA LYS A 233 -31.59 8.53 18.88
C LYS A 233 -31.60 9.06 17.44
N SER A 234 -31.14 10.26 17.20
CA SER A 234 -31.00 10.82 15.84
C SER A 234 -30.05 10.01 14.97
N LEU A 235 -28.90 9.57 15.54
CA LEU A 235 -27.95 8.69 14.86
C LEU A 235 -28.55 7.31 14.59
N TYR A 236 -29.29 6.76 15.56
CA TYR A 236 -30.02 5.50 15.42
C TYR A 236 -31.03 5.56 14.27
N ASP A 237 -31.85 6.59 14.21
CA ASP A 237 -32.88 6.74 13.16
C ASP A 237 -32.21 6.88 11.78
N THR A 238 -31.10 7.61 11.72
CA THR A 238 -30.32 7.74 10.51
C THR A 238 -29.75 6.40 10.05
N PHE A 239 -29.18 5.62 10.97
CA PHE A 239 -28.60 4.32 10.66
C PHE A 239 -29.67 3.35 10.14
N VAL A 240 -30.79 3.19 10.84
CA VAL A 240 -31.89 2.28 10.46
C VAL A 240 -32.48 2.67 9.10
N LYS A 241 -32.57 3.98 8.81
CA LYS A 241 -33.06 4.46 7.51
C LYS A 241 -32.11 4.10 6.35
N LEU A 242 -30.80 4.12 6.59
CA LEU A 242 -29.79 3.88 5.55
C LEU A 242 -29.48 2.38 5.39
N TYR A 243 -29.58 1.59 6.45
CA TYR A 243 -29.12 0.20 6.51
C TYR A 243 -30.19 -0.71 7.12
N SER A 244 -31.33 -0.88 6.43
CA SER A 244 -32.46 -1.72 6.88
C SER A 244 -32.10 -3.21 7.02
N GLU A 245 -31.10 -3.67 6.25
CA GLU A 245 -30.59 -5.05 6.25
C GLU A 245 -29.12 -5.10 6.70
N SER A 246 -28.82 -4.37 7.77
CA SER A 246 -27.46 -4.32 8.32
C SER A 246 -27.01 -5.65 8.92
N LYS A 247 -25.73 -5.94 8.82
CA LYS A 247 -25.10 -7.04 9.59
C LYS A 247 -25.14 -6.83 11.11
N PHE A 248 -25.48 -5.62 11.58
CA PHE A 248 -25.59 -5.22 13.00
C PHE A 248 -27.05 -5.17 13.49
N ASN A 249 -27.99 -5.79 12.79
CA ASN A 249 -29.43 -5.67 13.11
C ASN A 249 -29.79 -6.06 14.54
N GLU A 250 -29.17 -7.09 15.11
CA GLU A 250 -29.42 -7.52 16.48
C GLU A 250 -28.97 -6.46 17.50
N GLU A 251 -27.75 -5.93 17.33
CA GLU A 251 -27.21 -4.87 18.21
C GLU A 251 -28.05 -3.59 18.09
N ILE A 252 -28.40 -3.22 16.85
CA ILE A 252 -29.20 -2.03 16.55
C ILE A 252 -30.61 -2.15 17.22
N LYS A 253 -31.24 -3.30 17.12
CA LYS A 253 -32.55 -3.55 17.77
C LYS A 253 -32.44 -3.38 19.28
N SER A 254 -31.45 -4.01 19.91
CA SER A 254 -31.20 -3.89 21.34
C SER A 254 -30.91 -2.44 21.76
N MET A 255 -30.14 -1.69 21.01
CA MET A 255 -29.91 -0.26 21.27
C MET A 255 -31.20 0.56 21.16
N GLY A 256 -32.04 0.26 20.17
CA GLY A 256 -33.32 0.94 19.98
C GLY A 256 -34.28 0.74 21.17
N GLU A 257 -34.41 -0.49 21.67
CA GLU A 257 -35.23 -0.83 22.82
C GLU A 257 -34.73 -0.11 24.09
N GLU A 258 -33.43 -0.11 24.33
CA GLU A 258 -32.84 0.59 25.48
C GLU A 258 -32.96 2.12 25.35
N LEU A 259 -32.75 2.72 24.15
CA LEU A 259 -32.96 4.16 23.93
C LEU A 259 -34.41 4.57 24.28
N VAL A 260 -35.42 3.81 23.83
CA VAL A 260 -36.83 4.08 24.18
C VAL A 260 -37.01 4.05 25.67
N THR A 261 -36.50 3.04 26.37
CA THR A 261 -36.61 2.89 27.83
C THR A 261 -35.94 4.06 28.55
N GLN A 262 -34.74 4.44 28.18
CA GLN A 262 -33.97 5.52 28.81
C GLN A 262 -34.56 6.91 28.54
N MET A 263 -35.32 7.09 27.45
CA MET A 263 -35.96 8.35 27.08
C MET A 263 -37.31 8.56 27.77
N GLN A 264 -37.98 7.51 28.29
CA GLN A 264 -39.30 7.61 28.95
C GLN A 264 -39.38 8.71 30.03
N PRO A 265 -38.38 8.87 30.94
CA PRO A 265 -38.49 9.89 32.00
C PRO A 265 -38.47 11.33 31.47
N TYR A 266 -38.00 11.55 30.24
CA TYR A 266 -37.88 12.88 29.62
C TYR A 266 -39.04 13.19 28.67
N SER A 267 -39.84 12.21 28.25
CA SER A 267 -40.99 12.40 27.36
C SER A 267 -42.21 13.06 28.07
N SER A 268 -42.27 13.01 29.39
CA SER A 268 -43.37 13.58 30.19
C SER A 268 -43.12 15.02 30.68
N LYS A 269 -41.97 15.62 30.29
CA LYS A 269 -41.60 16.98 30.72
C LYS A 269 -41.74 18.04 29.63
N SER A 270 -42.30 17.69 28.45
CA SER A 270 -42.52 18.61 27.31
C SER A 270 -43.99 19.04 27.22
#